data_9eeebaa45c8607c251c3d3e80413862b
#
_entry.id   9eeebaa45c8607c251c3d3e80413862b
#
_cell.length_a   1.000
_cell.length_b   1.000
_cell.length_c   1.000
_cell.angle_alpha   90.00
_cell.angle_beta   90.00
_cell.angle_gamma   90.00
#
_symmetry.space_group_name_H-M   'P 1'
#
loop_
_entity.id
_entity.type
_entity.pdbx_description
1 polymer ?
#
loop_
_entity_poly.entity_id
_entity_poly.type
_entity_poly.pdbx_seq_one_letter_code
_entity_poly.pdbx_strand_id
1 'polypeptide(L)'
;MDDTKLNLIMRCFDSLKIKMTEEELSTFILDNDFSNADIDAVMRMFTFLEKRNNEASIQMMLRLSKLPLKSPKTFENFDFSQVHGKNVSQLEGLQSLSTLYSHKNVALIGPAGTGKTHIAMAYGYECCQHKLKTYFIKMSELND
;
A
#
# COMPACT_ATOMS: atom_id res chain seq x y z
N MET A 1 4.37 29.28 15.02
CA MET A 1 3.62 28.09 14.63
C MET A 1 4.61 27.05 14.16
N ASP A 2 4.45 25.80 14.53
CA ASP A 2 5.40 24.74 14.14
C ASP A 2 5.08 24.28 12.70
N ASP A 3 5.88 24.73 11.74
CA ASP A 3 5.72 24.42 10.31
C ASP A 3 5.66 22.91 10.05
N THR A 4 6.30 22.11 10.89
CA THR A 4 6.30 20.65 10.78
C THR A 4 4.90 20.05 10.99
N LYS A 5 4.15 20.57 11.97
CA LYS A 5 2.78 20.10 12.29
C LYS A 5 1.79 20.49 11.21
N LEU A 6 1.88 21.70 10.69
CA LEU A 6 1.04 22.16 9.56
C LEU A 6 1.27 21.32 8.32
N ASN A 7 2.54 21.06 7.97
CA ASN A 7 2.88 20.21 6.85
C ASN A 7 2.33 18.78 6.98
N LEU A 8 2.32 18.23 8.20
CA LEU A 8 1.70 16.92 8.48
C LEU A 8 0.18 16.94 8.25
N ILE A 9 -0.49 17.98 8.75
CA ILE A 9 -1.94 18.15 8.55
C ILE A 9 -2.26 18.30 7.05
N MET A 10 -1.52 19.13 6.33
CA MET A 10 -1.69 19.34 4.89
C MET A 10 -1.49 18.05 4.10
N ARG A 11 -0.50 17.25 4.46
CA ARG A 11 -0.29 15.93 3.85
C ARG A 11 -1.47 14.97 4.10
N CYS A 12 -2.05 15.00 5.31
CA CYS A 12 -3.27 14.24 5.58
C CYS A 12 -4.46 14.73 4.74
N PHE A 13 -4.59 16.05 4.53
CA PHE A 13 -5.63 16.62 3.67
C PHE A 13 -5.49 16.14 2.23
N ASP A 14 -4.27 16.15 1.68
CA ASP A 14 -4.00 15.63 0.33
C ASP A 14 -4.39 14.15 0.22
N SER A 15 -3.98 13.33 1.19
CA SER A 15 -4.30 11.91 1.26
C SER A 15 -5.81 11.65 1.35
N LEU A 16 -6.54 12.46 2.12
CA LEU A 16 -8.00 12.40 2.29
C LEU A 16 -8.78 13.13 1.19
N LYS A 17 -8.07 13.73 0.22
CA LYS A 17 -8.66 14.55 -0.86
C LYS A 17 -9.48 15.74 -0.35
N ILE A 18 -9.10 16.29 0.78
CA ILE A 18 -9.64 17.54 1.31
C ILE A 18 -8.96 18.72 0.61
N LYS A 19 -9.74 19.52 -0.06
CA LYS A 19 -9.23 20.71 -0.76
C LYS A 19 -9.17 21.87 0.23
N MET A 20 -7.99 22.14 0.72
CA MET A 20 -7.68 23.28 1.60
C MET A 20 -6.25 23.73 1.32
N THR A 21 -6.02 25.02 1.26
CA THR A 21 -4.68 25.57 1.13
C THR A 21 -4.04 25.78 2.50
N GLU A 22 -2.71 25.86 2.54
CA GLU A 22 -1.98 26.15 3.76
C GLU A 22 -2.36 27.53 4.34
N GLU A 23 -2.63 28.50 3.46
CA GLU A 23 -3.09 29.83 3.85
C GLU A 23 -4.47 29.80 4.53
N GLU A 24 -5.42 29.04 3.97
CA GLU A 24 -6.75 28.84 4.57
C GLU A 24 -6.64 28.17 5.95
N LEU A 25 -5.81 27.12 6.07
CA LEU A 25 -5.59 26.44 7.34
C LEU A 25 -4.96 27.38 8.38
N SER A 26 -3.93 28.14 7.99
CA SER A 26 -3.25 29.08 8.87
C SER A 26 -4.19 30.20 9.35
N THR A 27 -5.00 30.74 8.43
CA THR A 27 -6.00 31.76 8.76
C THR A 27 -7.04 31.21 9.74
N PHE A 28 -7.54 30.00 9.50
CA PHE A 28 -8.49 29.34 10.39
C PHE A 28 -7.93 29.15 11.81
N ILE A 29 -6.66 28.73 11.92
CA ILE A 29 -5.99 28.52 13.19
C ILE A 29 -5.86 29.84 13.96
N LEU A 30 -5.49 30.92 13.26
CA LEU A 30 -5.32 32.24 13.87
C LEU A 30 -6.68 32.85 14.28
N ASP A 31 -7.68 32.77 13.44
CA ASP A 31 -9.01 33.33 13.70
C ASP A 31 -9.74 32.65 14.88
N ASN A 32 -9.37 31.40 15.18
CA ASN A 32 -9.96 30.64 16.28
C ASN A 32 -9.05 30.51 17.51
N ASP A 33 -7.96 31.26 17.58
CA ASP A 33 -7.01 31.29 18.69
C ASP A 33 -6.52 29.90 19.14
N PHE A 34 -6.21 29.02 18.17
CA PHE A 34 -5.77 27.66 18.46
C PHE A 34 -4.44 27.66 19.20
N SER A 35 -4.44 26.99 20.34
CA SER A 35 -3.21 26.69 21.09
C SER A 35 -2.40 25.56 20.42
N ASN A 36 -1.15 25.37 20.80
CA ASN A 36 -0.35 24.24 20.36
C ASN A 36 -1.01 22.87 20.68
N ALA A 37 -1.73 22.80 21.81
CA ALA A 37 -2.47 21.60 22.20
C ALA A 37 -3.65 21.32 21.26
N ASP A 38 -4.32 22.36 20.78
CA ASP A 38 -5.41 22.24 19.81
C ASP A 38 -4.88 21.75 18.46
N ILE A 39 -3.76 22.30 18.01
CA ILE A 39 -3.07 21.85 16.77
C ILE A 39 -2.65 20.40 16.89
N ASP A 40 -2.11 19.96 18.04
CA ASP A 40 -1.75 18.57 18.29
C ASP A 40 -2.98 17.64 18.25
N ALA A 41 -4.11 18.09 18.78
CA ALA A 41 -5.35 17.33 18.73
C ALA A 41 -5.87 17.18 17.30
N VAL A 42 -5.85 18.25 16.51
CA VAL A 42 -6.23 18.25 15.10
C VAL A 42 -5.32 17.31 14.30
N MET A 43 -4.01 17.40 14.50
CA MET A 43 -3.03 16.54 13.84
C MET A 43 -3.30 15.06 14.13
N ARG A 44 -3.53 14.70 15.40
CA ARG A 44 -3.85 13.32 15.80
C ARG A 44 -5.14 12.83 15.14
N MET A 45 -6.17 13.68 15.08
CA MET A 45 -7.43 13.32 14.43
C MET A 45 -7.24 13.04 12.95
N PHE A 46 -6.58 13.92 12.21
CA PHE A 46 -6.37 13.74 10.77
C PHE A 46 -5.43 12.57 10.46
N THR A 47 -4.41 12.34 11.27
CA THR A 47 -3.55 11.13 11.15
C THR A 47 -4.38 9.84 11.34
N PHE A 48 -5.28 9.82 12.30
CA PHE A 48 -6.18 8.69 12.52
C PHE A 48 -7.12 8.48 11.32
N LEU A 49 -7.72 9.55 10.79
CA LEU A 49 -8.61 9.48 9.63
C LEU A 49 -7.88 9.01 8.38
N GLU A 50 -6.67 9.49 8.15
CA GLU A 50 -5.82 9.05 7.04
C GLU A 50 -5.51 7.55 7.13
N LYS A 51 -5.08 7.07 8.30
CA LYS A 51 -4.82 5.66 8.53
C LYS A 51 -6.05 4.81 8.24
N ARG A 52 -7.21 5.19 8.78
CA ARG A 52 -8.47 4.48 8.56
C ARG A 52 -8.87 4.45 7.07
N ASN A 53 -8.69 5.55 6.36
CA ASN A 53 -8.98 5.65 4.93
C ASN A 53 -8.04 4.75 4.11
N ASN A 54 -6.76 4.72 4.45
CA ASN A 54 -5.77 3.85 3.82
C ASN A 54 -6.09 2.37 4.03
N GLU A 55 -6.43 1.97 5.26
CA GLU A 55 -6.84 0.60 5.58
C GLU A 55 -8.09 0.18 4.78
N ALA A 56 -9.10 1.04 4.70
CA ALA A 56 -10.30 0.78 3.91
C ALA A 56 -9.99 0.63 2.40
N SER A 57 -9.10 1.47 1.88
CA SER A 57 -8.64 1.38 0.49
C SER A 57 -7.92 0.07 0.19
N ILE A 58 -7.02 -0.36 1.07
CA ILE A 58 -6.31 -1.64 0.96
C ILE A 58 -7.29 -2.81 0.98
N GLN A 59 -8.25 -2.81 1.91
CA GLN A 59 -9.27 -3.86 1.99
C GLN A 59 -10.15 -3.91 0.74
N MET A 60 -10.45 -2.77 0.15
CA MET A 60 -11.17 -2.70 -1.11
C MET A 60 -10.33 -3.30 -2.26
N MET A 61 -9.06 -2.92 -2.37
CA MET A 61 -8.16 -3.47 -3.40
C MET A 61 -8.03 -5.00 -3.27
N LEU A 62 -7.86 -5.51 -2.05
CA LEU A 62 -7.80 -6.95 -1.79
C LEU A 62 -9.08 -7.67 -2.22
N ARG A 63 -10.25 -7.14 -1.90
CA ARG A 63 -11.53 -7.74 -2.33
C ARG A 63 -11.67 -7.78 -3.85
N LEU A 64 -11.28 -6.73 -4.55
CA LEU A 64 -11.37 -6.65 -6.00
C LEU A 64 -10.30 -7.49 -6.72
N SER A 65 -9.21 -7.82 -6.06
CA SER A 65 -8.07 -8.54 -6.65
C SER A 65 -8.35 -10.00 -6.97
N LYS A 66 -9.38 -10.61 -6.40
CA LYS A 66 -9.64 -12.06 -6.41
C LYS A 66 -8.52 -12.93 -5.81
N LEU A 67 -7.61 -12.34 -5.06
CA LEU A 67 -6.63 -13.10 -4.27
C LEU A 67 -7.33 -13.87 -3.13
N PRO A 68 -6.83 -15.05 -2.73
CA PRO A 68 -7.39 -15.81 -1.61
C PRO A 68 -7.16 -15.06 -0.30
N LEU A 69 -8.23 -14.58 0.35
CA LEU A 69 -8.14 -13.77 1.56
C LEU A 69 -8.14 -14.56 2.88
N LYS A 70 -8.69 -15.78 2.86
CA LYS A 70 -8.76 -16.63 4.08
C LYS A 70 -7.41 -17.15 4.56
N SER A 71 -6.50 -17.38 3.64
CA SER A 71 -5.10 -17.79 3.92
C SER A 71 -4.22 -17.04 2.93
N PRO A 72 -3.97 -15.76 3.16
CA PRO A 72 -3.24 -14.95 2.20
C PRO A 72 -1.82 -15.48 2.02
N LYS A 73 -1.40 -15.59 0.77
CA LYS A 73 -0.03 -15.91 0.40
C LYS A 73 0.74 -14.60 0.33
N THR A 74 1.66 -14.41 1.27
CA THR A 74 2.47 -13.20 1.39
C THR A 74 3.95 -13.54 1.32
N PHE A 75 4.79 -12.52 1.14
CA PHE A 75 6.23 -12.71 1.22
C PHE A 75 6.70 -13.09 2.63
N GLU A 76 6.01 -12.63 3.67
CA GLU A 76 6.33 -12.95 5.07
C GLU A 76 6.15 -14.44 5.39
N ASN A 77 5.13 -15.09 4.81
CA ASN A 77 4.87 -16.51 5.03
C ASN A 77 5.47 -17.43 3.95
N PHE A 78 6.34 -16.89 3.10
CA PHE A 78 7.11 -17.66 2.12
C PHE A 78 8.51 -17.97 2.65
N ASP A 79 8.87 -19.23 2.63
CA ASP A 79 10.19 -19.67 3.07
C ASP A 79 11.23 -19.60 1.93
N PHE A 80 11.92 -18.49 1.84
CA PHE A 80 12.98 -18.29 0.84
C PHE A 80 14.19 -19.22 1.03
N SER A 81 14.38 -19.80 2.23
CA SER A 81 15.50 -20.73 2.49
C SER A 81 15.40 -22.03 1.68
N GLN A 82 14.19 -22.37 1.24
CA GLN A 82 13.93 -23.55 0.41
C GLN A 82 14.14 -23.29 -1.10
N VAL A 83 14.40 -22.06 -1.47
CA VAL A 83 14.59 -21.68 -2.87
C VAL A 83 16.09 -21.67 -3.19
N HIS A 84 16.47 -22.44 -4.21
CA HIS A 84 17.85 -22.53 -4.64
C HIS A 84 17.96 -22.11 -6.11
N GLY A 85 19.04 -21.44 -6.46
CA GLY A 85 19.31 -21.03 -7.83
C GLY A 85 19.96 -19.65 -7.95
N LYS A 86 20.23 -19.25 -9.19
CA LYS A 86 20.95 -17.99 -9.49
C LYS A 86 20.12 -16.73 -9.23
N ASN A 87 18.80 -16.85 -9.15
CA ASN A 87 17.88 -15.70 -9.16
C ASN A 87 17.13 -15.50 -7.82
N VAL A 88 17.62 -16.10 -6.71
CA VAL A 88 16.94 -15.98 -5.40
C VAL A 88 16.89 -14.53 -4.94
N SER A 89 17.96 -13.77 -5.10
CA SER A 89 18.00 -12.34 -4.76
C SER A 89 17.00 -11.50 -5.58
N GLN A 90 16.76 -11.89 -6.83
CA GLN A 90 15.74 -11.23 -7.66
C GLN A 90 14.31 -11.51 -7.16
N LEU A 91 14.04 -12.74 -6.69
CA LEU A 91 12.76 -13.09 -6.08
C LEU A 91 12.52 -12.32 -4.78
N GLU A 92 13.52 -12.25 -3.91
CA GLU A 92 13.46 -11.43 -2.70
C GLU A 92 13.24 -9.94 -3.04
N GLY A 93 13.88 -9.45 -4.08
CA GLY A 93 13.73 -8.08 -4.58
C GLY A 93 12.34 -7.71 -5.09
N LEU A 94 11.47 -8.69 -5.41
CA LEU A 94 10.08 -8.42 -5.82
C LEU A 94 9.27 -7.70 -4.73
N GLN A 95 9.60 -7.87 -3.47
CA GLN A 95 8.93 -7.21 -2.34
C GLN A 95 8.96 -5.68 -2.44
N SER A 96 9.99 -5.11 -3.06
CA SER A 96 10.13 -3.66 -3.22
C SER A 96 9.23 -3.07 -4.30
N LEU A 97 8.61 -3.91 -5.13
CA LEU A 97 7.83 -3.51 -6.32
C LEU A 97 8.61 -2.66 -7.35
N SER A 98 9.94 -2.59 -7.24
CA SER A 98 10.77 -1.80 -8.15
C SER A 98 10.62 -2.23 -9.61
N THR A 99 10.44 -3.52 -9.85
CA THR A 99 10.19 -4.09 -11.18
C THR A 99 8.88 -3.57 -11.78
N LEU A 100 7.84 -3.48 -10.95
CA LEU A 100 6.53 -2.94 -11.36
C LEU A 100 6.63 -1.44 -11.68
N TYR A 101 7.23 -0.67 -10.80
CA TYR A 101 7.42 0.78 -11.02
C TYR A 101 8.34 1.09 -12.20
N SER A 102 9.19 0.15 -12.59
CA SER A 102 10.00 0.22 -13.82
C SER A 102 9.25 -0.27 -15.06
N HIS A 103 7.94 -0.54 -14.97
CA HIS A 103 7.10 -1.04 -16.06
C HIS A 103 7.60 -2.35 -16.69
N LYS A 104 8.18 -3.23 -15.87
CA LYS A 104 8.69 -4.53 -16.32
C LYS A 104 7.72 -5.66 -15.93
N ASN A 105 7.58 -6.64 -16.80
CA ASN A 105 6.83 -7.85 -16.50
C ASN A 105 7.70 -8.85 -15.74
N VAL A 106 7.05 -9.68 -14.92
CA VAL A 106 7.69 -10.77 -14.17
C VAL A 106 7.12 -12.09 -14.65
N ALA A 107 7.98 -13.02 -15.00
CA ALA A 107 7.62 -14.40 -15.30
C ALA A 107 8.31 -15.34 -14.31
N LEU A 108 7.53 -16.18 -13.63
CA LEU A 108 8.02 -17.18 -12.70
C LEU A 108 8.03 -18.54 -13.38
N ILE A 109 9.21 -19.08 -13.63
CA ILE A 109 9.42 -20.33 -14.38
C ILE A 109 10.13 -21.34 -13.48
N GLY A 110 9.65 -22.57 -13.45
CA GLY A 110 10.25 -23.65 -12.69
C GLY A 110 9.36 -24.88 -12.58
N PRO A 111 9.83 -25.97 -11.98
CA PRO A 111 9.07 -27.19 -11.77
C PRO A 111 7.79 -26.98 -10.94
N ALA A 112 6.86 -27.93 -11.02
CA ALA A 112 5.68 -27.92 -10.17
C ALA A 112 6.06 -28.01 -8.68
N GLY A 113 5.27 -27.36 -7.81
CA GLY A 113 5.48 -27.42 -6.35
C GLY A 113 6.63 -26.56 -5.81
N THR A 114 7.24 -25.70 -6.62
CA THR A 114 8.36 -24.83 -6.19
C THR A 114 7.93 -23.48 -5.60
N GLY A 115 6.62 -23.26 -5.42
CA GLY A 115 6.11 -22.03 -4.80
C GLY A 115 5.87 -20.86 -5.74
N LYS A 116 5.88 -21.07 -7.06
CA LYS A 116 5.62 -20.00 -8.05
C LYS A 116 4.29 -19.29 -7.82
N THR A 117 3.23 -20.06 -7.61
CA THR A 117 1.90 -19.48 -7.34
C THR A 117 1.86 -18.70 -6.04
N HIS A 118 2.56 -19.16 -5.00
CA HIS A 118 2.69 -18.42 -3.75
C HIS A 118 3.37 -17.06 -3.99
N ILE A 119 4.49 -17.04 -4.70
CA ILE A 119 5.21 -15.80 -5.04
C ILE A 119 4.35 -14.86 -5.89
N ALA A 120 3.63 -15.39 -6.88
CA ALA A 120 2.74 -14.58 -7.72
C ALA A 120 1.60 -13.94 -6.87
N MET A 121 1.00 -14.71 -5.97
CA MET A 121 -0.03 -14.19 -5.06
C MET A 121 0.56 -13.19 -4.06
N ALA A 122 1.74 -13.46 -3.50
CA ALA A 122 2.43 -12.55 -2.59
C ALA A 122 2.76 -11.22 -3.26
N TYR A 123 3.20 -11.25 -4.51
CA TYR A 123 3.45 -10.05 -5.31
C TYR A 123 2.18 -9.24 -5.53
N GLY A 124 1.06 -9.90 -5.88
CA GLY A 124 -0.24 -9.25 -6.01
C GLY A 124 -0.76 -8.69 -4.68
N TYR A 125 -0.57 -9.41 -3.57
CA TYR A 125 -0.90 -8.93 -2.23
C TYR A 125 -0.12 -7.67 -1.87
N GLU A 126 1.18 -7.65 -2.12
CA GLU A 126 2.03 -6.49 -1.90
C GLU A 126 1.59 -5.27 -2.74
N CYS A 127 1.20 -5.49 -3.99
CA CYS A 127 0.61 -4.44 -4.82
C CYS A 127 -0.65 -3.84 -4.18
N CYS A 128 -1.53 -4.66 -3.63
CA CYS A 128 -2.73 -4.19 -2.93
C CYS A 128 -2.38 -3.39 -1.66
N GLN A 129 -1.34 -3.79 -0.91
CA GLN A 129 -0.85 -3.05 0.25
C GLN A 129 -0.36 -1.63 -0.12
N HIS A 130 0.12 -1.45 -1.33
CA HIS A 130 0.49 -0.16 -1.90
C HIS A 130 -0.65 0.54 -2.65
N LYS A 131 -1.89 0.09 -2.45
CA LYS A 131 -3.11 0.64 -3.08
C LYS A 131 -3.09 0.60 -4.61
N LEU A 132 -2.38 -0.36 -5.18
CA LEU A 132 -2.33 -0.60 -6.62
C LEU A 132 -3.45 -1.57 -7.03
N LYS A 133 -4.17 -1.23 -8.09
CA LYS A 133 -5.20 -2.11 -8.63
C LYS A 133 -4.56 -3.39 -9.14
N THR A 134 -4.97 -4.50 -8.55
CA THR A 134 -4.43 -5.83 -8.83
C THR A 134 -5.57 -6.78 -9.12
N TYR A 135 -5.38 -7.67 -10.06
CA TYR A 135 -6.35 -8.70 -10.40
C TYR A 135 -5.63 -10.04 -10.60
N PHE A 136 -5.99 -11.03 -9.77
CA PHE A 136 -5.48 -12.38 -9.88
C PHE A 136 -6.44 -13.22 -10.72
N ILE A 137 -5.95 -13.81 -11.81
CA ILE A 137 -6.74 -14.62 -12.72
C ILE A 137 -5.97 -15.88 -13.12
N LYS A 138 -6.64 -16.99 -13.21
CA LYS A 138 -6.09 -18.19 -13.83
C LYS A 138 -6.21 -18.10 -15.34
N MET A 139 -5.23 -18.67 -16.05
CA MET A 139 -5.23 -18.65 -17.51
C MET A 139 -6.49 -19.27 -18.12
N SER A 140 -7.05 -20.29 -17.45
CA SER A 140 -8.32 -20.93 -17.86
C SER A 140 -9.54 -20.01 -17.79
N GLU A 141 -9.46 -18.94 -17.00
CA GLU A 141 -10.54 -17.95 -16.78
C GLU A 141 -10.38 -16.73 -17.70
N LEU A 142 -9.28 -16.63 -18.43
CA LEU A 142 -8.98 -15.46 -19.27
C LEU A 142 -9.84 -15.37 -20.53
N ASN A 143 -10.42 -16.50 -20.97
CA ASN A 143 -11.21 -16.60 -22.20
C ASN A 143 -12.72 -16.54 -21.97
N ASP A 144 -13.16 -16.33 -20.73
CA ASP A 144 -14.53 -16.09 -20.34
C ASP A 144 -14.78 -14.57 -20.19
#